data_a2026420b4cb3a0a4df96d0661aaaef7
#
_entry.id   a2026420b4cb3a0a4df96d0661aaaef7
#
_cell.length_a   1.000
_cell.length_b   1.000
_cell.length_c   1.000
_cell.angle_alpha   90.00
_cell.angle_beta   90.00
_cell.angle_gamma   90.00
#
_symmetry.space_group_name_H-M   'P 1'
#
loop_
_entity.id
_entity.type
_entity.pdbx_description
1 polymer ?
#
loop_
_entity_poly.entity_id
_entity_poly.type
_entity_poly.pdbx_seq_one_letter_code
_entity_poly.pdbx_strand_id
1 'polypeptide(L)'
;MSILNAFNKMDEVSRIPGPKFVYMHLPAPHPSYVLGPNGEYQPNTETIPGYTDSVTYLNKRILETIRLILKNAKNPPVIILQADHGWGGAEPANRMQILNAYFLPGGGGQAIYPSITPVNTFRIVFNQYFNSNFKLLEDKSYFSPDGDYFNL
;
A
#
# COMPACT_ATOMS: atom_id res chain seq x y z
N MET A 1 -6.32 13.26 10.99
CA MET A 1 -6.97 13.34 9.65
C MET A 1 -7.75 12.05 9.47
N SER A 2 -9.04 12.09 9.08
CA SER A 2 -9.78 10.84 8.87
C SER A 2 -9.34 10.16 7.57
N ILE A 3 -9.42 8.82 7.51
CA ILE A 3 -9.12 8.02 6.32
C ILE A 3 -9.91 8.52 5.10
N LEU A 4 -11.19 8.84 5.30
CA LEU A 4 -12.06 9.37 4.24
C LEU A 4 -11.56 10.70 3.69
N ASN A 5 -11.05 11.57 4.56
CA ASN A 5 -10.47 12.85 4.13
C ASN A 5 -9.20 12.66 3.30
N ALA A 6 -8.39 11.66 3.59
CA ALA A 6 -7.21 11.35 2.78
C ALA A 6 -7.59 10.99 1.33
N PHE A 7 -8.60 10.14 1.15
CA PHE A 7 -9.11 9.81 -0.18
C PHE A 7 -9.67 11.03 -0.92
N ASN A 8 -10.43 11.88 -0.24
CA ASN A 8 -11.01 13.07 -0.85
C ASN A 8 -9.94 14.08 -1.30
N LYS A 9 -8.84 14.20 -0.55
CA LYS A 9 -7.72 15.08 -0.91
C LYS A 9 -6.94 14.61 -2.14
N MET A 10 -7.00 13.34 -2.51
CA MET A 10 -6.29 12.83 -3.69
C MET A 10 -6.79 13.42 -5.01
N ASP A 11 -8.05 13.84 -5.11
CA ASP A 11 -8.52 14.56 -6.29
C ASP A 11 -7.79 15.91 -6.46
N GLU A 12 -7.71 16.69 -5.39
CA GLU A 12 -7.00 17.97 -5.39
C GLU A 12 -5.51 17.77 -5.71
N VAL A 13 -4.85 16.83 -5.01
CA VAL A 13 -3.42 16.53 -5.16
C VAL A 13 -3.11 16.06 -6.59
N SER A 14 -3.96 15.23 -7.18
CA SER A 14 -3.75 14.71 -8.53
C SER A 14 -3.76 15.79 -9.60
N ARG A 15 -4.44 16.93 -9.36
CA ARG A 15 -4.57 18.08 -10.28
C ARG A 15 -3.44 19.12 -10.12
N ILE A 16 -2.63 19.04 -9.07
CA ILE A 16 -1.49 19.97 -8.87
C ILE A 16 -0.54 19.82 -10.06
N PRO A 17 -0.17 20.90 -10.76
CA PRO A 17 0.74 20.82 -11.89
C PRO A 17 2.18 20.50 -11.47
N GLY A 18 2.96 19.93 -12.39
CA GLY A 18 4.38 19.65 -12.22
C GLY A 18 4.67 18.26 -11.60
N PRO A 19 5.96 17.90 -11.54
CA PRO A 19 6.40 16.67 -10.88
C PRO A 19 6.06 16.69 -9.40
N LYS A 20 5.62 15.54 -8.87
CA LYS A 20 5.28 15.42 -7.46
C LYS A 20 5.60 14.02 -6.93
N PHE A 21 5.98 13.96 -5.68
CA PHE A 21 6.00 12.75 -4.88
C PHE A 21 4.87 12.84 -3.85
N VAL A 22 4.03 11.83 -3.80
CA VAL A 22 2.90 11.77 -2.86
C VAL A 22 3.04 10.52 -2.01
N TYR A 23 3.10 10.70 -0.71
CA TYR A 23 3.03 9.62 0.27
C TYR A 23 1.70 9.70 1.01
N MET A 24 0.86 8.68 0.83
CA MET A 24 -0.45 8.59 1.46
C MET A 24 -0.45 7.41 2.44
N HIS A 25 -0.34 7.72 3.72
CA HIS A 25 -0.42 6.71 4.78
C HIS A 25 -1.86 6.59 5.28
N LEU A 26 -2.42 5.40 5.17
CA LEU A 26 -3.75 5.06 5.65
C LEU A 26 -3.61 4.01 6.76
N PRO A 27 -3.80 4.37 8.04
CA PRO A 27 -3.82 3.41 9.13
C PRO A 27 -5.15 2.62 9.12
N ALA A 28 -5.33 1.80 8.07
CA ALA A 28 -6.54 1.03 7.83
C ALA A 28 -6.26 -0.16 6.89
N PRO A 29 -6.92 -1.31 7.14
CA PRO A 29 -7.78 -1.59 8.28
C PRO A 29 -6.97 -1.80 9.56
N HIS A 30 -7.39 -1.16 10.63
CA HIS A 30 -6.79 -1.29 11.96
C HIS A 30 -7.90 -1.61 12.98
N PRO A 31 -7.67 -2.45 13.98
CA PRO A 31 -8.62 -2.62 15.08
C PRO A 31 -8.92 -1.27 15.79
N SER A 32 -10.20 -0.94 16.13
CA SER A 32 -11.39 -1.72 15.82
C SER A 32 -11.84 -1.48 14.39
N TYR A 33 -12.25 -2.53 13.68
CA TYR A 33 -12.67 -2.47 12.27
C TYR A 33 -14.07 -1.86 12.17
N VAL A 34 -14.14 -0.53 12.11
CA VAL A 34 -15.39 0.24 12.22
C VAL A 34 -16.06 0.58 10.88
N LEU A 35 -15.47 0.13 9.78
CA LEU A 35 -15.99 0.39 8.44
C LEU A 35 -16.66 -0.87 7.88
N GLY A 36 -17.94 -0.78 7.61
CA GLY A 36 -18.67 -1.79 6.86
C GLY A 36 -18.33 -1.79 5.36
N PRO A 37 -18.80 -2.78 4.59
CA PRO A 37 -18.40 -2.99 3.20
C PRO A 37 -18.82 -1.89 2.23
N ASN A 38 -19.69 -0.96 2.66
CA ASN A 38 -20.07 0.23 1.90
C ASN A 38 -19.63 1.54 2.59
N GLY A 39 -18.85 1.46 3.67
CA GLY A 39 -18.37 2.59 4.42
C GLY A 39 -19.25 3.05 5.57
N GLU A 40 -20.33 2.33 5.85
CA GLU A 40 -21.16 2.52 7.01
C GLU A 40 -20.39 2.24 8.30
N TYR A 41 -20.74 2.96 9.36
CA TYR A 41 -20.13 2.73 10.66
C TYR A 41 -20.63 1.41 11.26
N GLN A 42 -19.69 0.56 11.69
CA GLN A 42 -19.96 -0.66 12.45
C GLN A 42 -19.32 -0.54 13.85
N PRO A 43 -20.09 -0.68 14.93
CA PRO A 43 -19.50 -0.62 16.26
C PRO A 43 -18.67 -1.88 16.55
N ASN A 44 -17.40 -1.66 16.90
CA ASN A 44 -16.49 -2.60 17.56
C ASN A 44 -16.50 -4.05 17.03
N THR A 45 -16.01 -4.25 15.82
CA THR A 45 -15.94 -5.58 15.21
C THR A 45 -14.48 -6.03 15.06
N GLU A 46 -13.81 -6.37 16.17
CA GLU A 46 -12.47 -6.99 16.15
C GLU A 46 -12.55 -8.47 15.74
N THR A 47 -13.21 -8.72 14.63
CA THR A 47 -13.47 -10.05 14.07
C THR A 47 -13.00 -10.14 12.64
N ILE A 48 -12.81 -11.38 12.15
CA ILE A 48 -12.46 -11.62 10.73
C ILE A 48 -13.50 -11.01 9.78
N PRO A 49 -14.83 -11.16 9.99
CA PRO A 49 -15.82 -10.47 9.18
C PRO A 49 -15.66 -8.95 9.18
N GLY A 50 -15.47 -8.31 10.34
CA GLY A 50 -15.24 -6.86 10.42
C GLY A 50 -13.99 -6.40 9.69
N TYR A 51 -12.89 -7.17 9.77
CA TYR A 51 -11.70 -6.95 8.96
C TYR A 51 -12.01 -7.03 7.47
N THR A 52 -12.70 -8.09 7.03
CA THR A 52 -13.04 -8.33 5.62
C THR A 52 -13.93 -7.23 5.06
N ASP A 53 -14.92 -6.76 5.83
CA ASP A 53 -15.79 -5.66 5.45
C ASP A 53 -15.01 -4.37 5.25
N SER A 54 -14.12 -4.03 6.20
CA SER A 54 -13.26 -2.87 6.11
C SER A 54 -12.31 -2.95 4.89
N VAL A 55 -11.70 -4.10 4.63
CA VAL A 55 -10.88 -4.34 3.43
C VAL A 55 -11.71 -4.16 2.16
N THR A 56 -12.94 -4.68 2.13
CA THR A 56 -13.84 -4.55 0.98
C THR A 56 -14.12 -3.09 0.65
N TYR A 57 -14.45 -2.29 1.66
CA TYR A 57 -14.65 -0.85 1.46
C TYR A 57 -13.38 -0.14 1.02
N LEU A 58 -12.25 -0.39 1.68
CA LEU A 58 -10.98 0.24 1.35
C LEU A 58 -10.55 -0.08 -0.09
N ASN A 59 -10.73 -1.32 -0.54
CA ASN A 59 -10.43 -1.71 -1.92
C ASN A 59 -11.25 -0.91 -2.94
N LYS A 60 -12.55 -0.68 -2.68
CA LYS A 60 -13.39 0.19 -3.53
C LYS A 60 -12.80 1.60 -3.61
N ARG A 61 -12.49 2.20 -2.46
CA ARG A 61 -11.94 3.57 -2.38
C ARG A 61 -10.56 3.70 -3.03
N ILE A 62 -9.68 2.70 -2.84
CA ILE A 62 -8.36 2.66 -3.47
C ILE A 62 -8.49 2.59 -5.00
N LEU A 63 -9.34 1.71 -5.52
CA LEU A 63 -9.55 1.58 -6.96
C LEU A 63 -10.13 2.86 -7.57
N GLU A 64 -11.08 3.51 -6.91
CA GLU A 64 -11.61 4.82 -7.34
C GLU A 64 -10.50 5.88 -7.39
N THR A 65 -9.66 5.93 -6.35
CA THR A 65 -8.54 6.86 -6.25
C THR A 65 -7.49 6.62 -7.33
N ILE A 66 -7.13 5.36 -7.59
CA ILE A 66 -6.19 5.01 -8.66
C ILE A 66 -6.75 5.45 -10.03
N ARG A 67 -8.02 5.16 -10.31
CA ARG A 67 -8.68 5.60 -11.56
C ARG A 67 -8.65 7.12 -11.70
N LEU A 68 -8.89 7.84 -10.62
CA LEU A 68 -8.84 9.30 -10.59
C LEU A 68 -7.42 9.82 -10.88
N ILE A 69 -6.40 9.26 -10.25
CA ILE A 69 -4.99 9.62 -10.47
C ILE A 69 -4.64 9.40 -11.95
N LEU A 70 -4.95 8.23 -12.49
CA LEU A 70 -4.66 7.89 -13.88
C LEU A 70 -5.40 8.81 -14.86
N LYS A 71 -6.64 9.18 -14.57
CA LYS A 71 -7.45 10.11 -15.39
C LYS A 71 -6.86 11.52 -15.41
N ASN A 72 -6.35 12.02 -14.30
CA ASN A 72 -5.83 13.38 -14.16
C ASN A 72 -4.36 13.51 -14.57
N ALA A 73 -3.64 12.41 -14.69
CA ALA A 73 -2.22 12.39 -14.99
C ALA A 73 -1.96 12.72 -16.47
N LYS A 74 -1.15 13.75 -16.76
CA LYS A 74 -0.66 14.04 -18.11
C LYS A 74 0.35 13.01 -18.60
N ASN A 75 1.21 12.55 -17.71
CA ASN A 75 2.16 11.46 -17.92
C ASN A 75 1.81 10.30 -17.01
N PRO A 76 1.94 9.05 -17.47
CA PRO A 76 1.65 7.88 -16.64
C PRO A 76 2.46 7.92 -15.34
N PRO A 77 1.83 7.93 -14.15
CA PRO A 77 2.53 7.98 -12.88
C PRO A 77 3.09 6.61 -12.50
N VAL A 78 4.11 6.59 -11.66
CA VAL A 78 4.45 5.40 -10.87
C VAL A 78 3.49 5.34 -9.69
N ILE A 79 2.81 4.19 -9.49
CA ILE A 79 1.96 3.96 -8.33
C ILE A 79 2.44 2.71 -7.60
N ILE A 80 2.67 2.85 -6.30
CA ILE A 80 3.00 1.76 -5.39
C ILE A 80 1.89 1.69 -4.35
N LEU A 81 1.25 0.55 -4.24
CA LEU A 81 0.27 0.25 -3.20
C LEU A 81 0.86 -0.85 -2.32
N GLN A 82 1.16 -0.52 -1.08
CA GLN A 82 1.90 -1.40 -0.20
C GLN A 82 1.34 -1.34 1.21
N ALA A 83 1.13 -2.50 1.83
CA ALA A 83 0.82 -2.62 3.24
C ALA A 83 2.09 -2.87 4.06
N ASP A 84 2.04 -2.56 5.35
CA ASP A 84 3.10 -2.81 6.32
C ASP A 84 3.09 -4.26 6.82
N HIS A 85 1.89 -4.84 7.01
CA HIS A 85 1.69 -6.24 7.38
C HIS A 85 0.32 -6.76 6.93
N GLY A 86 0.13 -8.08 6.99
CA GLY A 86 -1.17 -8.74 6.81
C GLY A 86 -2.05 -8.63 8.06
N TRP A 87 -3.09 -9.45 8.16
CA TRP A 87 -3.99 -9.43 9.32
C TRP A 87 -3.25 -9.73 10.63
N GLY A 88 -3.46 -8.86 11.64
CA GLY A 88 -2.73 -8.89 12.90
C GLY A 88 -2.96 -10.14 13.78
N GLY A 89 -4.09 -10.85 13.58
CA GLY A 89 -4.39 -12.12 14.24
C GLY A 89 -3.86 -13.36 13.51
N ALA A 90 -3.11 -13.18 12.41
CA ALA A 90 -2.54 -14.29 11.67
C ALA A 90 -1.24 -14.80 12.31
N GLU A 91 -0.88 -16.07 12.02
CA GLU A 91 0.44 -16.60 12.29
C GLU A 91 1.53 -15.73 11.62
N PRO A 92 2.75 -15.65 12.20
CA PRO A 92 3.81 -14.77 11.72
C PRO A 92 4.06 -14.83 10.21
N ALA A 93 4.12 -16.05 9.64
CA ALA A 93 4.33 -16.23 8.22
C ALA A 93 3.21 -15.61 7.36
N ASN A 94 1.95 -15.72 7.78
CA ASN A 94 0.81 -15.13 7.09
C ASN A 94 0.75 -13.62 7.29
N ARG A 95 1.21 -13.13 8.43
CA ARG A 95 1.31 -11.69 8.69
C ARG A 95 2.32 -10.99 7.77
N MET A 96 3.34 -11.71 7.30
CA MET A 96 4.32 -11.20 6.33
C MET A 96 3.78 -11.16 4.89
N GLN A 97 2.62 -11.77 4.61
CA GLN A 97 1.97 -11.70 3.30
C GLN A 97 1.20 -10.38 3.18
N ILE A 98 1.90 -9.37 2.71
CA ILE A 98 1.35 -8.02 2.55
C ILE A 98 0.69 -7.83 1.19
N LEU A 99 -0.24 -6.88 1.12
CA LEU A 99 -0.62 -6.29 -0.17
C LEU A 99 0.58 -5.54 -0.74
N ASN A 100 1.01 -5.89 -1.94
CA ASN A 100 2.12 -5.24 -2.62
C ASN A 100 1.83 -5.21 -4.13
N ALA A 101 1.38 -4.05 -4.63
CA ALA A 101 0.96 -3.89 -6.01
C ALA A 101 1.59 -2.65 -6.64
N TYR A 102 1.90 -2.76 -7.93
CA TYR A 102 2.64 -1.76 -8.66
C TYR A 102 1.96 -1.39 -9.99
N PHE A 103 1.95 -0.11 -10.30
CA PHE A 103 1.76 0.39 -11.65
C PHE A 103 3.04 1.12 -12.06
N LEU A 104 3.83 0.49 -12.93
CA LEU A 104 5.13 0.95 -13.41
C LEU A 104 5.07 1.13 -14.92
N PRO A 105 4.87 2.36 -15.42
CA PRO A 105 4.71 2.63 -16.85
C PRO A 105 6.00 2.40 -17.64
N GLY A 106 5.91 2.40 -18.99
CA GLY A 106 7.07 2.32 -19.87
C GLY A 106 7.86 1.00 -19.80
N GLY A 107 7.19 -0.09 -19.41
CA GLY A 107 7.83 -1.40 -19.29
C GLY A 107 8.47 -1.69 -17.93
N GLY A 108 8.44 -0.73 -16.99
CA GLY A 108 9.04 -0.90 -15.65
C GLY A 108 8.47 -2.10 -14.86
N GLY A 109 7.24 -2.52 -15.17
CA GLY A 109 6.63 -3.70 -14.57
C GLY A 109 7.41 -5.01 -14.84
N GLN A 110 8.23 -5.08 -15.88
CA GLN A 110 9.06 -6.25 -16.19
C GLN A 110 10.19 -6.46 -15.18
N ALA A 111 10.53 -5.43 -14.39
CA ALA A 111 11.54 -5.54 -13.33
C ALA A 111 10.99 -6.12 -12.02
N ILE A 112 9.66 -6.30 -11.93
CA ILE A 112 9.00 -6.87 -10.75
C ILE A 112 9.02 -8.40 -10.84
N TYR A 113 9.27 -9.04 -9.71
CA TYR A 113 9.30 -10.50 -9.59
C TYR A 113 8.42 -10.97 -8.41
N PRO A 114 7.92 -12.23 -8.42
CA PRO A 114 6.88 -12.69 -7.48
C PRO A 114 7.27 -12.63 -5.99
N SER A 115 8.57 -12.78 -5.68
CA SER A 115 9.06 -12.80 -4.31
C SER A 115 9.56 -11.44 -3.81
N ILE A 116 9.31 -10.36 -4.56
CA ILE A 116 9.77 -9.02 -4.18
C ILE A 116 9.23 -8.58 -2.82
N THR A 117 10.13 -8.11 -1.97
CA THR A 117 9.77 -7.48 -0.69
C THR A 117 9.92 -5.95 -0.76
N PRO A 118 9.36 -5.21 0.21
CA PRO A 118 9.47 -3.74 0.25
C PRO A 118 10.90 -3.20 0.16
N VAL A 119 11.90 -3.96 0.60
CA VAL A 119 13.31 -3.54 0.58
C VAL A 119 13.81 -3.23 -0.84
N ASN A 120 13.25 -3.87 -1.85
CA ASN A 120 13.66 -3.69 -3.25
C ASN A 120 12.73 -2.77 -4.05
N THR A 121 11.56 -2.41 -3.53
CA THR A 121 10.58 -1.57 -4.22
C THR A 121 11.20 -0.29 -4.78
N PHE A 122 11.76 0.55 -3.92
CA PHE A 122 12.34 1.83 -4.35
C PHE A 122 13.67 1.66 -5.11
N ARG A 123 14.42 0.59 -4.88
CA ARG A 123 15.62 0.28 -5.67
C ARG A 123 15.27 0.06 -7.14
N ILE A 124 14.21 -0.70 -7.40
CA ILE A 124 13.69 -0.92 -8.75
C ILE A 124 13.17 0.38 -9.35
N VAL A 125 12.36 1.14 -8.62
CA VAL A 125 11.82 2.42 -9.10
C VAL A 125 12.95 3.39 -9.48
N PHE A 126 13.95 3.56 -8.64
CA PHE A 126 15.09 4.44 -8.94
C PHE A 126 15.93 3.95 -10.13
N ASN A 127 16.13 2.64 -10.23
CA ASN A 127 16.86 2.07 -11.37
C ASN A 127 16.09 2.26 -12.68
N GLN A 128 14.76 2.09 -12.68
CA GLN A 128 13.93 2.17 -13.89
C GLN A 128 13.66 3.61 -14.36
N TYR A 129 13.53 4.56 -13.44
CA TYR A 129 13.01 5.91 -13.78
C TYR A 129 13.99 7.04 -13.50
N PHE A 130 15.07 6.80 -12.76
CA PHE A 130 16.01 7.85 -12.32
C PHE A 130 17.46 7.55 -12.70
N ASN A 131 17.67 6.59 -13.61
CA ASN A 131 19.00 6.19 -14.10
C ASN A 131 19.97 5.84 -12.96
N SER A 132 19.46 5.25 -11.88
CA SER A 132 20.26 4.76 -10.77
C SER A 132 20.73 3.32 -11.04
N ASN A 133 21.69 2.85 -10.24
CA ASN A 133 22.21 1.49 -10.32
C ASN A 133 22.30 0.87 -8.92
N PHE A 134 21.18 0.85 -8.20
CA PHE A 134 21.11 0.21 -6.88
C PHE A 134 21.13 -1.30 -7.03
N LYS A 135 22.07 -1.96 -6.36
CA LYS A 135 22.06 -3.43 -6.23
C LYS A 135 20.80 -3.85 -5.45
N LEU A 136 20.07 -4.83 -5.97
CA LEU A 136 18.98 -5.44 -5.21
C LEU A 136 19.52 -6.19 -4.00
N LEU A 137 18.83 -6.09 -2.90
CA LEU A 137 19.11 -6.81 -1.66
C LEU A 137 18.40 -8.16 -1.67
N GLU A 138 18.79 -9.02 -0.76
CA GLU A 138 18.11 -10.28 -0.55
C GLU A 138 16.71 -10.01 0.04
N ASP A 139 15.69 -10.65 -0.53
CA ASP A 139 14.31 -10.53 -0.06
C ASP A 139 14.11 -11.43 1.16
N LYS A 140 14.36 -10.85 2.34
CA LYS A 140 14.19 -11.52 3.64
C LYS A 140 13.20 -10.76 4.51
N SER A 141 12.36 -11.51 5.20
CA SER A 141 11.49 -11.01 6.26
C SER A 141 11.95 -11.56 7.61
N TYR A 142 11.93 -10.72 8.62
CA TYR A 142 12.34 -11.07 9.98
C TYR A 142 11.15 -10.90 10.91
N PHE A 143 11.02 -11.82 11.86
CA PHE A 143 10.00 -11.76 12.89
C PHE A 143 10.66 -11.86 14.27
N SER A 144 10.37 -10.87 15.14
CA SER A 144 10.79 -10.90 16.54
C SER A 144 9.55 -11.11 17.42
N PRO A 145 9.39 -12.30 18.05
CA PRO A 145 8.21 -12.59 18.88
C PRO A 145 8.14 -11.75 20.15
N ASP A 146 9.28 -11.38 20.72
CA ASP A 146 9.38 -10.72 22.02
C ASP A 146 9.67 -9.21 21.94
N GLY A 147 9.60 -8.63 20.73
CA GLY A 147 9.98 -7.23 20.53
C GLY A 147 11.47 -6.94 20.71
N ASP A 148 12.29 -7.95 20.80
CA ASP A 148 13.75 -7.83 20.82
C ASP A 148 14.27 -7.68 19.38
N TYR A 149 14.33 -6.44 18.94
CA TYR A 149 14.73 -6.09 17.57
C TYR A 149 16.24 -6.20 17.31
N PHE A 150 17.04 -6.56 18.31
CA PHE A 150 18.49 -6.58 18.24
C PHE A 150 19.10 -7.99 18.18
N ASN A 151 18.32 -9.02 18.44
CA ASN A 151 18.72 -10.42 18.42
C ASN A 151 18.03 -11.20 17.28
N LEU A 152 18.22 -10.75 16.05
CA LEU A 152 17.69 -11.37 14.82
C LEU A 152 18.64 -12.44 14.28
#